data_6a3f296618a5ffa3c4ae1bd91a57df2b
#
_entry.id   6a3f296618a5ffa3c4ae1bd91a57df2b
#
_cell.length_a   1.000
_cell.length_b   1.000
_cell.length_c   1.000
_cell.angle_alpha   90.00
_cell.angle_beta   90.00
_cell.angle_gamma   90.00
#
_symmetry.space_group_name_H-M   'P 1'
#
loop_
_entity.id
_entity.type
_entity.pdbx_description
1 polymer ?
#
loop_
_entity_poly.entity_id
_entity_poly.type
_entity_poly.pdbx_seq_one_letter_code
_entity_poly.pdbx_strand_id
1 'polypeptide(L)'
;KPVSKGNRRGSKALQLELEKAKELAAGNEEKYKRLLAEFENMRQRNEKESKKMYDIGAKEVLEKLLPVVDNLERALSSIPEEDMDRAFEQGVDKIYRQLMVSLEGLGVKPMDAEGKPFDPDYHNAVTHVEDENFGENVVAEEMQKGYMYKDQVLRYSMVKVAN
;
A
#
# COMPACT_ATOMS: atom_id res chain seq x y z
N LYS A 1 -47.65 -42.29 -57.17
CA LYS A 1 -46.94 -41.08 -57.67
C LYS A 1 -45.62 -40.97 -57.05
N PRO A 2 -44.46 -40.89 -57.77
CA PRO A 2 -43.16 -40.77 -57.16
C PRO A 2 -42.93 -39.38 -56.59
N VAL A 3 -42.65 -39.25 -55.32
CA VAL A 3 -42.25 -38.01 -54.64
C VAL A 3 -40.90 -37.56 -55.18
N SER A 4 -40.92 -36.33 -55.71
CA SER A 4 -39.87 -35.66 -56.46
C SER A 4 -38.49 -35.73 -55.83
N LYS A 5 -37.48 -36.22 -56.57
CA LYS A 5 -36.06 -36.28 -56.22
C LYS A 5 -35.37 -34.91 -55.96
N GLY A 6 -36.05 -33.79 -56.36
CA GLY A 6 -35.54 -32.43 -56.13
C GLY A 6 -35.62 -31.95 -54.68
N ASN A 7 -36.59 -32.40 -53.92
CA ASN A 7 -36.80 -31.96 -52.52
C ASN A 7 -35.76 -32.58 -51.53
N ARG A 8 -35.21 -33.76 -51.86
CA ARG A 8 -34.19 -34.43 -51.01
C ARG A 8 -32.80 -33.82 -51.14
N ARG A 9 -32.46 -33.22 -52.30
CA ARG A 9 -31.16 -32.53 -52.48
C ARG A 9 -31.14 -31.19 -51.78
N GLY A 10 -32.20 -30.42 -51.78
CA GLY A 10 -32.35 -29.16 -51.06
C GLY A 10 -32.28 -29.33 -49.52
N SER A 11 -32.94 -30.40 -49.02
CA SER A 11 -32.92 -30.75 -47.60
C SER A 11 -31.50 -31.13 -47.09
N LYS A 12 -30.72 -31.85 -47.87
CA LYS A 12 -29.32 -32.20 -47.51
C LYS A 12 -28.39 -30.99 -47.53
N ALA A 13 -28.56 -30.07 -48.48
CA ALA A 13 -27.80 -28.82 -48.53
C ALA A 13 -28.06 -27.95 -47.31
N LEU A 14 -29.34 -27.75 -46.96
CA LEU A 14 -29.79 -27.02 -45.77
C LEU A 14 -29.26 -27.67 -44.46
N GLN A 15 -29.27 -28.98 -44.37
CA GLN A 15 -28.69 -29.68 -43.20
C GLN A 15 -27.21 -29.43 -43.08
N LEU A 16 -26.44 -29.46 -44.16
CA LEU A 16 -24.99 -29.19 -44.14
C LEU A 16 -24.71 -27.73 -43.76
N GLU A 17 -25.48 -26.76 -44.22
CA GLU A 17 -25.39 -25.35 -43.85
C GLU A 17 -25.70 -25.15 -42.35
N LEU A 18 -26.74 -25.82 -41.86
CA LEU A 18 -27.10 -25.79 -40.42
C LEU A 18 -25.99 -26.35 -39.53
N GLU A 19 -25.39 -27.46 -39.92
CA GLU A 19 -24.26 -28.05 -39.20
C GLU A 19 -23.06 -27.11 -39.17
N LYS A 20 -22.67 -26.51 -40.29
CA LYS A 20 -21.60 -25.50 -40.35
C LYS A 20 -21.88 -24.29 -39.50
N ALA A 21 -23.15 -23.82 -39.52
CA ALA A 21 -23.56 -22.68 -38.71
C ALA A 21 -23.49 -22.99 -37.19
N LYS A 22 -23.90 -24.22 -36.81
CA LYS A 22 -23.74 -24.70 -35.41
C LYS A 22 -22.30 -24.83 -34.95
N GLU A 23 -21.42 -25.40 -35.80
CA GLU A 23 -19.99 -25.49 -35.50
C GLU A 23 -19.37 -24.10 -35.36
N LEU A 24 -19.71 -23.17 -36.25
CA LEU A 24 -19.22 -21.79 -36.15
C LEU A 24 -19.75 -21.08 -34.89
N ALA A 25 -21.02 -21.27 -34.54
CA ALA A 25 -21.61 -20.72 -33.33
C ALA A 25 -20.95 -21.27 -32.08
N ALA A 26 -20.73 -22.59 -32.00
CA ALA A 26 -20.05 -23.22 -30.89
C ALA A 26 -18.60 -22.72 -30.74
N GLY A 27 -17.87 -22.62 -31.86
CA GLY A 27 -16.50 -22.07 -31.87
C GLY A 27 -16.43 -20.59 -31.44
N ASN A 28 -17.44 -19.79 -31.84
CA ASN A 28 -17.53 -18.39 -31.42
C ASN A 28 -17.89 -18.28 -29.92
N GLU A 29 -18.78 -19.14 -29.43
CA GLU A 29 -19.13 -19.19 -28.01
C GLU A 29 -17.93 -19.53 -27.13
N GLU A 30 -17.14 -20.50 -27.55
CA GLU A 30 -15.91 -20.88 -26.85
C GLU A 30 -14.87 -19.73 -26.84
N LYS A 31 -14.66 -19.08 -27.99
CA LYS A 31 -13.82 -17.87 -28.09
C LYS A 31 -14.33 -16.76 -27.19
N TYR A 32 -15.64 -16.52 -27.17
CA TYR A 32 -16.25 -15.50 -26.31
C TYR A 32 -16.01 -15.79 -24.82
N LYS A 33 -16.23 -17.03 -24.38
CA LYS A 33 -15.99 -17.44 -22.99
C LYS A 33 -14.52 -17.26 -22.60
N ARG A 34 -13.60 -17.60 -23.47
CA ARG A 34 -12.18 -17.40 -23.23
C ARG A 34 -11.83 -15.93 -23.16
N LEU A 35 -12.32 -15.11 -24.09
CA LEU A 35 -12.06 -13.68 -24.10
C LEU A 35 -12.64 -12.99 -22.85
N LEU A 36 -13.82 -13.43 -22.40
CA LEU A 36 -14.44 -12.91 -21.16
C LEU A 36 -13.56 -13.21 -19.94
N ALA A 37 -13.01 -14.42 -19.84
CA ALA A 37 -12.12 -14.80 -18.76
C ALA A 37 -10.80 -13.99 -18.81
N GLU A 38 -10.23 -13.80 -19.99
CA GLU A 38 -9.03 -12.97 -20.19
C GLU A 38 -9.31 -11.51 -19.81
N PHE A 39 -10.46 -10.98 -20.18
CA PHE A 39 -10.88 -9.61 -19.82
C PHE A 39 -11.03 -9.44 -18.31
N GLU A 40 -11.67 -10.40 -17.63
CA GLU A 40 -11.84 -10.35 -16.17
C GLU A 40 -10.48 -10.42 -15.44
N ASN A 41 -9.59 -11.29 -15.89
CA ASN A 41 -8.23 -11.37 -15.36
C ASN A 41 -7.45 -10.06 -15.56
N MET A 42 -7.56 -9.45 -16.74
CA MET A 42 -6.94 -8.17 -17.04
C MET A 42 -7.52 -7.05 -16.17
N ARG A 43 -8.85 -7.01 -15.99
CA ARG A 43 -9.52 -6.05 -15.12
C ARG A 43 -9.01 -6.13 -13.69
N GLN A 44 -8.96 -7.34 -13.13
CA GLN A 44 -8.45 -7.56 -11.77
C GLN A 44 -6.98 -7.16 -11.62
N ARG A 45 -6.16 -7.42 -12.65
CA ARG A 45 -4.75 -6.98 -12.66
C ARG A 45 -4.66 -5.46 -12.66
N ASN A 46 -5.40 -4.79 -13.54
CA ASN A 46 -5.41 -3.33 -13.63
C ASN A 46 -5.87 -2.66 -12.32
N GLU A 47 -6.89 -3.22 -11.65
CA GLU A 47 -7.34 -2.73 -10.35
C GLU A 47 -6.25 -2.84 -9.28
N LYS A 48 -5.53 -3.97 -9.24
CA LYS A 48 -4.40 -4.16 -8.31
C LYS A 48 -3.24 -3.22 -8.63
N GLU A 49 -2.90 -3.06 -9.90
CA GLU A 49 -1.83 -2.15 -10.33
C GLU A 49 -2.18 -0.69 -10.02
N SER A 50 -3.41 -0.27 -10.27
CA SER A 50 -3.88 1.08 -9.95
C SER A 50 -3.79 1.38 -8.46
N LYS A 51 -4.22 0.45 -7.59
CA LYS A 51 -4.06 0.59 -6.14
C LYS A 51 -2.60 0.69 -5.73
N LYS A 52 -1.75 -0.17 -6.29
CA LYS A 52 -0.31 -0.15 -6.02
C LYS A 52 0.34 1.18 -6.44
N MET A 53 -0.03 1.70 -7.60
CA MET A 53 0.48 2.99 -8.08
C MET A 53 0.04 4.15 -7.18
N TYR A 54 -1.21 4.12 -6.70
CA TYR A 54 -1.71 5.09 -5.73
C TYR A 54 -0.91 5.05 -4.42
N ASP A 55 -0.66 3.85 -3.88
CA ASP A 55 0.09 3.68 -2.63
C ASP A 55 1.56 4.13 -2.79
N ILE A 56 2.18 3.87 -3.94
CA ILE A 56 3.55 4.35 -4.25
C ILE A 56 3.57 5.89 -4.29
N GLY A 57 2.63 6.50 -4.99
CA GLY A 57 2.56 7.97 -5.06
C GLY A 57 2.29 8.62 -3.71
N ALA A 58 1.38 8.04 -2.92
CA ALA A 58 1.10 8.51 -1.56
C ALA A 58 2.36 8.39 -0.67
N LYS A 59 3.06 7.26 -0.73
CA LYS A 59 4.31 7.03 0.00
C LYS A 59 5.35 8.10 -0.32
N GLU A 60 5.58 8.41 -1.59
CA GLU A 60 6.56 9.43 -2.00
C GLU A 60 6.24 10.83 -1.43
N VAL A 61 4.96 11.21 -1.43
CA VAL A 61 4.52 12.49 -0.85
C VAL A 61 4.71 12.50 0.66
N LEU A 62 4.31 11.41 1.33
CA LEU A 62 4.44 11.27 2.78
C LEU A 62 5.90 11.31 3.23
N GLU A 63 6.81 10.63 2.51
CA GLU A 63 8.26 10.68 2.80
C GLU A 63 8.80 12.13 2.76
N LYS A 64 8.35 12.93 1.79
CA LYS A 64 8.74 14.34 1.68
C LYS A 64 8.11 15.23 2.77
N LEU A 65 7.04 14.79 3.39
CA LEU A 65 6.39 15.51 4.49
C LEU A 65 7.05 15.23 5.86
N LEU A 66 7.66 14.07 6.04
CA LEU A 66 8.28 13.69 7.32
C LEU A 66 9.30 14.69 7.87
N PRO A 67 10.16 15.35 7.07
CA PRO A 67 11.05 16.40 7.58
C PRO A 67 10.32 17.58 8.22
N VAL A 68 9.09 17.86 7.80
CA VAL A 68 8.27 18.91 8.45
C VAL A 68 7.80 18.45 9.83
N VAL A 69 7.40 17.17 9.94
CA VAL A 69 7.05 16.54 11.23
C VAL A 69 8.24 16.58 12.17
N ASP A 70 9.44 16.17 11.70
CA ASP A 70 10.67 16.20 12.50
C ASP A 70 11.02 17.60 12.99
N ASN A 71 10.82 18.61 12.15
CA ASN A 71 11.06 20.01 12.53
C ASN A 71 10.08 20.49 13.61
N LEU A 72 8.81 20.09 13.52
CA LEU A 72 7.81 20.40 14.54
C LEU A 72 8.14 19.70 15.87
N GLU A 73 8.51 18.43 15.85
CA GLU A 73 8.94 17.68 17.03
C GLU A 73 10.16 18.33 17.69
N ARG A 74 11.17 18.70 16.90
CA ARG A 74 12.36 19.38 17.40
C ARG A 74 12.04 20.76 17.97
N ALA A 75 11.14 21.50 17.36
CA ALA A 75 10.71 22.79 17.88
C ALA A 75 10.01 22.63 19.24
N LEU A 76 9.08 21.66 19.36
CA LEU A 76 8.39 21.36 20.61
C LEU A 76 9.33 20.88 21.70
N SER A 77 10.29 19.99 21.38
CA SER A 77 11.27 19.49 22.36
C SER A 77 12.28 20.54 22.82
N SER A 78 12.46 21.63 22.10
CA SER A 78 13.33 22.75 22.47
C SER A 78 12.66 23.81 23.36
N ILE A 79 11.35 23.70 23.59
CA ILE A 79 10.60 24.62 24.45
C ILE A 79 10.90 24.25 25.92
N PRO A 80 11.38 25.20 26.76
CA PRO A 80 11.50 24.98 28.20
C PRO A 80 10.15 24.65 28.84
N GLU A 81 10.13 23.77 29.85
CA GLU A 81 8.89 23.38 30.53
C GLU A 81 8.10 24.57 31.07
N GLU A 82 8.80 25.61 31.57
CA GLU A 82 8.20 26.83 32.08
C GLU A 82 7.48 27.68 31.02
N ASP A 83 7.77 27.46 29.76
CA ASP A 83 7.20 28.18 28.61
C ASP A 83 6.09 27.41 27.90
N MET A 84 5.88 26.14 28.23
CA MET A 84 4.87 25.27 27.58
C MET A 84 3.43 25.76 27.71
N ASP A 85 3.15 26.60 28.74
CA ASP A 85 1.82 27.17 28.99
C ASP A 85 1.54 28.42 28.18
N ARG A 86 2.50 28.92 27.40
CA ARG A 86 2.28 30.10 26.56
C ARG A 86 1.35 29.79 25.40
N ALA A 87 0.56 30.74 24.99
CA ALA A 87 -0.48 30.58 23.98
C ALA A 87 0.10 30.16 22.60
N PHE A 88 1.31 30.60 22.26
CA PHE A 88 1.97 30.28 21.02
C PHE A 88 2.42 28.80 20.99
N GLU A 89 3.10 28.37 22.06
CA GLU A 89 3.61 27.01 22.23
C GLU A 89 2.46 25.98 22.24
N GLN A 90 1.38 26.28 22.98
CA GLN A 90 0.16 25.47 22.93
C GLN A 90 -0.48 25.42 21.53
N GLY A 91 -0.38 26.51 20.77
CA GLY A 91 -0.84 26.56 19.39
C GLY A 91 -0.05 25.61 18.50
N VAL A 92 1.28 25.59 18.63
CA VAL A 92 2.16 24.69 17.87
C VAL A 92 1.91 23.24 18.25
N ASP A 93 1.76 22.90 19.53
CA ASP A 93 1.42 21.55 19.99
C ASP A 93 0.09 21.07 19.40
N LYS A 94 -0.93 21.91 19.39
CA LYS A 94 -2.22 21.57 18.76
C LYS A 94 -2.08 21.29 17.26
N ILE A 95 -1.30 22.09 16.54
CA ILE A 95 -1.05 21.87 15.11
C ILE A 95 -0.33 20.54 14.90
N TYR A 96 0.69 20.23 15.70
CA TYR A 96 1.40 18.96 15.62
C TYR A 96 0.47 17.78 15.88
N ARG A 97 -0.33 17.80 16.95
CA ARG A 97 -1.29 16.74 17.26
C ARG A 97 -2.33 16.56 16.15
N GLN A 98 -2.84 17.64 15.59
CA GLN A 98 -3.79 17.58 14.47
C GLN A 98 -3.14 16.96 13.22
N LEU A 99 -1.88 17.30 12.92
CA LEU A 99 -1.12 16.71 11.83
C LEU A 99 -0.95 15.22 12.04
N MET A 100 -0.56 14.79 13.25
CA MET A 100 -0.39 13.36 13.57
C MET A 100 -1.70 12.58 13.44
N VAL A 101 -2.81 13.11 13.92
CA VAL A 101 -4.15 12.49 13.73
C VAL A 101 -4.50 12.38 12.24
N SER A 102 -4.17 13.39 11.44
CA SER A 102 -4.42 13.36 10.00
C SER A 102 -3.56 12.32 9.29
N LEU A 103 -2.29 12.19 9.67
CA LEU A 103 -1.37 11.18 9.15
C LEU A 103 -1.82 9.76 9.54
N GLU A 104 -2.26 9.56 10.78
CA GLU A 104 -2.82 8.29 11.24
C GLU A 104 -4.08 7.91 10.44
N GLY A 105 -4.95 8.87 10.16
CA GLY A 105 -6.13 8.69 9.31
C GLY A 105 -5.79 8.29 7.87
N LEU A 106 -4.61 8.65 7.37
CA LEU A 106 -4.07 8.20 6.08
C LEU A 106 -3.39 6.83 6.15
N GLY A 107 -3.21 6.25 7.35
CA GLY A 107 -2.53 4.98 7.57
C GLY A 107 -1.04 5.10 7.86
N VAL A 108 -0.57 6.28 8.25
CA VAL A 108 0.82 6.52 8.72
C VAL A 108 0.85 6.34 10.24
N LYS A 109 1.78 5.54 10.75
CA LYS A 109 1.95 5.29 12.19
C LYS A 109 3.41 5.39 12.58
N PRO A 110 3.73 6.01 13.74
CA PRO A 110 5.09 5.99 14.29
C PRO A 110 5.46 4.58 14.72
N MET A 111 6.74 4.25 14.69
CA MET A 111 7.24 2.94 15.11
C MET A 111 7.44 2.86 16.62
N ASP A 112 7.69 4.01 17.27
CA ASP A 112 7.96 4.11 18.72
C ASP A 112 9.00 3.08 19.15
N ALA A 113 10.21 3.20 18.63
CA ALA A 113 11.27 2.20 18.77
C ALA A 113 11.92 2.17 20.15
N GLU A 114 11.86 3.25 20.91
CA GLU A 114 12.54 3.40 22.21
C GLU A 114 12.10 2.33 23.22
N GLY A 115 13.06 1.72 23.87
CA GLY A 115 12.84 0.65 24.84
C GLY A 115 12.47 -0.72 24.26
N LYS A 116 12.37 -0.84 22.93
CA LYS A 116 12.08 -2.11 22.23
C LYS A 116 13.37 -2.79 21.78
N PRO A 117 13.35 -4.11 21.53
CA PRO A 117 14.45 -4.81 20.89
C PRO A 117 14.77 -4.19 19.53
N PHE A 118 16.03 -4.08 19.20
CA PHE A 118 16.47 -3.63 17.89
C PHE A 118 16.06 -4.64 16.81
N ASP A 119 15.44 -4.15 15.76
CA ASP A 119 15.03 -4.93 14.60
C ASP A 119 15.52 -4.26 13.31
N PRO A 120 16.44 -4.90 12.55
CA PRO A 120 16.99 -4.34 11.32
C PRO A 120 15.93 -4.07 10.23
N ASP A 121 14.78 -4.72 10.27
CA ASP A 121 13.71 -4.53 9.29
C ASP A 121 12.96 -3.20 9.50
N TYR A 122 13.09 -2.58 10.66
CA TYR A 122 12.40 -1.34 11.04
C TYR A 122 13.34 -0.23 11.52
N HIS A 123 14.52 -0.60 12.03
CA HIS A 123 15.43 0.32 12.69
C HIS A 123 16.78 0.40 11.97
N ASN A 124 17.36 1.60 11.98
CA ASN A 124 18.71 1.86 11.51
C ASN A 124 19.58 2.29 12.72
N ALA A 125 20.47 1.43 13.17
CA ALA A 125 21.39 1.72 14.25
C ALA A 125 22.47 2.69 13.79
N VAL A 126 22.50 3.89 14.36
CA VAL A 126 23.47 4.96 14.05
C VAL A 126 24.64 4.92 15.01
N THR A 127 24.38 4.60 16.28
CA THR A 127 25.37 4.61 17.36
C THR A 127 25.07 3.48 18.34
N HIS A 128 26.13 2.95 18.95
CA HIS A 128 26.06 2.05 20.11
C HIS A 128 26.43 2.80 21.38
N VAL A 129 25.81 2.41 22.48
CA VAL A 129 26.10 2.90 23.82
C VAL A 129 26.14 1.72 24.77
N GLU A 130 27.13 1.75 25.70
CA GLU A 130 27.17 0.85 26.85
C GLU A 130 26.34 1.48 27.97
N ASP A 131 25.21 0.89 28.32
CA ASP A 131 24.30 1.39 29.36
C ASP A 131 23.69 0.21 30.13
N GLU A 132 24.06 0.09 31.39
CA GLU A 132 23.61 -0.98 32.28
C GLU A 132 22.11 -0.98 32.57
N ASN A 133 21.38 0.12 32.24
CA ASN A 133 19.96 0.22 32.44
C ASN A 133 19.17 -0.48 31.32
N PHE A 134 19.81 -0.81 30.20
CA PHE A 134 19.19 -1.48 29.07
C PHE A 134 19.75 -2.89 28.89
N GLY A 135 18.91 -3.79 28.36
CA GLY A 135 19.35 -5.12 27.95
C GLY A 135 20.20 -5.09 26.66
N GLU A 136 20.75 -6.24 26.30
CA GLU A 136 21.50 -6.40 25.05
C GLU A 136 20.57 -6.14 23.84
N ASN A 137 21.06 -5.40 22.84
CA ASN A 137 20.35 -5.07 21.61
C ASN A 137 18.99 -4.38 21.81
N VAL A 138 18.86 -3.54 22.82
CA VAL A 138 17.67 -2.71 23.06
C VAL A 138 17.91 -1.32 22.51
N VAL A 139 16.89 -0.71 21.92
CA VAL A 139 16.91 0.70 21.50
C VAL A 139 16.91 1.59 22.74
N ALA A 140 18.04 2.23 23.01
CA ALA A 140 18.21 3.13 24.15
C ALA A 140 17.57 4.50 23.88
N GLU A 141 17.63 4.96 22.64
CA GLU A 141 17.10 6.26 22.24
C GLU A 141 16.68 6.24 20.76
N GLU A 142 15.55 6.82 20.45
CA GLU A 142 15.11 7.04 19.09
C GLU A 142 15.46 8.48 18.66
N MET A 143 16.58 8.63 17.95
CA MET A 143 17.12 9.93 17.53
C MET A 143 16.26 10.58 16.43
N GLN A 144 15.63 9.77 15.58
CA GLN A 144 14.68 10.20 14.57
C GLN A 144 13.60 9.14 14.43
N LYS A 145 12.34 9.56 14.57
CA LYS A 145 11.21 8.65 14.53
C LYS A 145 11.05 7.99 13.16
N GLY A 146 10.91 6.69 13.17
CA GLY A 146 10.50 5.91 12.03
C GLY A 146 8.99 5.90 11.87
N TYR A 147 8.53 5.71 10.65
CA TYR A 147 7.12 5.66 10.32
C TYR A 147 6.79 4.51 9.39
N MET A 148 5.64 3.90 9.62
CA MET A 148 5.00 2.94 8.73
C MET A 148 3.90 3.62 7.93
N TYR A 149 3.74 3.24 6.67
CA TYR A 149 2.55 3.53 5.87
C TYR A 149 1.85 2.23 5.54
N LYS A 150 0.68 2.01 6.14
CA LYS A 150 0.00 0.71 6.11
C LYS A 150 0.96 -0.39 6.59
N ASP A 151 1.28 -1.36 5.73
CA ASP A 151 2.15 -2.50 6.05
C ASP A 151 3.59 -2.32 5.51
N GLN A 152 3.96 -1.12 5.07
CA GLN A 152 5.28 -0.83 4.50
C GLN A 152 6.04 0.20 5.33
N VAL A 153 7.35 0.01 5.42
CA VAL A 153 8.22 1.02 6.01
C VAL A 153 8.23 2.27 5.13
N LEU A 154 7.80 3.39 5.70
CA LEU A 154 7.89 4.71 5.10
C LEU A 154 9.28 5.31 5.33
N ARG A 155 9.77 5.23 6.57
CA ARG A 155 11.12 5.63 6.98
C ARG A 155 11.55 4.82 8.20
N TYR A 156 12.77 4.30 8.19
CA TYR A 156 13.37 3.60 9.33
C TYR A 156 13.57 4.55 10.51
N SER A 157 13.37 4.04 11.74
CA SER A 157 13.79 4.77 12.94
C SER A 157 15.30 4.83 13.02
N MET A 158 15.88 6.02 13.19
CA MET A 158 17.30 6.16 13.50
C MET A 158 17.50 6.01 15.00
N VAL A 159 18.17 4.98 15.41
CA VAL A 159 18.24 4.57 16.82
C VAL A 159 19.68 4.46 17.34
N LYS A 160 19.81 4.66 18.64
CA LYS A 160 20.95 4.32 19.43
C LYS A 160 20.68 2.99 20.12
N VAL A 161 21.54 2.01 19.95
CA VAL A 161 21.36 0.66 20.50
C VAL A 161 22.26 0.48 21.70
N ALA A 162 21.73 -0.08 22.78
CA ALA A 162 22.47 -0.42 23.98
C ALA A 162 23.09 -1.82 23.87
N ASN A 163 24.33 -1.95 24.36
CA ASN A 163 25.09 -3.20 24.60
C ASN A 163 25.21 -4.10 23.37
#